data_014ee61ff9eca51e99591c717c567ed3
#
_entry.id   014ee61ff9eca51e99591c717c567ed3
#
_cell.length_a   1.000
_cell.length_b   1.000
_cell.length_c   1.000
_cell.angle_alpha   90.00
_cell.angle_beta   90.00
_cell.angle_gamma   90.00
#
_symmetry.space_group_name_H-M   'P 1'
#
loop_
_entity.id
_entity.type
_entity.pdbx_description
1 polymer ?
#
loop_
_entity_poly.entity_id
_entity_poly.type
_entity_poly.pdbx_seq_one_letter_code
_entity_poly.pdbx_strand_id
1 'polypeptide(L)'
;MAAGSVVCHGDMHPGNVILSSKGPIVIDWLTAGAGPAEADVARTLFLLLGSDIPTAYPPIQRALISGIRRRFTGTYLRHYRRLRSVDAHQLYLWRLLVLAARMSEGIEAERASLLVRIDAELGRAGTWSR
;
A
#
# COMPACT_ATOMS: atom_id res chain seq x y z
N MET A 1 -10.86 0.68 -22.68
CA MET A 1 -10.41 0.34 -21.31
C MET A 1 -10.94 -1.04 -21.01
N ALA A 2 -10.14 -1.92 -20.40
CA ALA A 2 -10.62 -3.22 -19.95
C ALA A 2 -11.75 -3.01 -18.91
N ALA A 3 -12.75 -3.92 -18.90
CA ALA A 3 -13.83 -3.85 -17.92
C ALA A 3 -13.26 -3.87 -16.50
N GLY A 4 -13.63 -2.87 -15.68
CA GLY A 4 -13.14 -2.73 -14.31
C GLY A 4 -11.95 -1.79 -14.11
N SER A 5 -11.37 -1.19 -15.17
CA SER A 5 -10.29 -0.21 -15.01
C SER A 5 -10.80 1.15 -14.53
N VAL A 6 -10.05 1.75 -13.61
CA VAL A 6 -10.29 3.08 -13.05
C VAL A 6 -9.05 3.94 -13.23
N VAL A 7 -9.17 5.23 -12.94
CA VAL A 7 -7.99 6.08 -12.80
C VAL A 7 -7.33 5.73 -11.47
N CYS A 8 -6.12 5.20 -11.56
CA CYS A 8 -5.24 4.91 -10.44
C CYS A 8 -4.27 6.06 -10.25
N HIS A 9 -4.01 6.45 -9.02
CA HIS A 9 -3.00 7.47 -8.73
C HIS A 9 -1.57 6.91 -8.85
N GLY A 10 -1.37 5.68 -8.40
CA GLY A 10 -0.09 4.96 -8.44
C GLY A 10 0.90 5.36 -7.34
N ASP A 11 0.71 6.51 -6.69
CA ASP A 11 1.60 7.00 -5.62
C ASP A 11 0.82 7.71 -4.49
N MET A 12 -0.33 7.17 -4.11
CA MET A 12 -1.19 7.77 -3.10
C MET A 12 -0.65 7.56 -1.69
N HIS A 13 -0.19 8.64 -1.06
CA HIS A 13 0.27 8.68 0.34
C HIS A 13 0.03 10.08 0.95
N PRO A 14 0.11 10.25 2.29
CA PRO A 14 -0.20 11.53 2.94
C PRO A 14 0.63 12.73 2.44
N GLY A 15 1.86 12.50 1.94
CA GLY A 15 2.70 13.55 1.35
C GLY A 15 2.14 14.11 0.03
N ASN A 16 1.28 13.36 -0.65
CA ASN A 16 0.61 13.78 -1.89
C ASN A 16 -0.81 14.32 -1.63
N VAL A 17 -1.09 14.76 -0.38
CA VAL A 17 -2.36 15.39 -0.01
C VAL A 17 -2.10 16.74 0.65
N ILE A 18 -2.60 17.80 0.03
CA ILE A 18 -2.57 19.15 0.61
C ILE A 18 -3.92 19.43 1.28
N LEU A 19 -3.89 19.89 2.52
CA LEU A 19 -5.09 20.35 3.22
C LEU A 19 -5.32 21.82 2.91
N SER A 20 -6.43 22.13 2.26
CA SER A 20 -6.83 23.50 1.94
C SER A 20 -8.11 23.88 2.70
N SER A 21 -8.46 25.19 2.68
CA SER A 21 -9.72 25.69 3.25
C SER A 21 -10.96 25.13 2.54
N LYS A 22 -10.79 24.57 1.34
CA LYS A 22 -11.88 23.93 0.55
C LYS A 22 -11.88 22.40 0.68
N GLY A 23 -10.99 21.83 1.50
CA GLY A 23 -10.84 20.40 1.69
C GLY A 23 -9.50 19.85 1.19
N PRO A 24 -9.30 18.52 1.24
CA PRO A 24 -8.07 17.88 0.79
C PRO A 24 -7.95 17.94 -0.75
N ILE A 25 -6.75 18.21 -1.22
CA ILE A 25 -6.39 18.21 -2.65
C ILE A 25 -5.30 17.16 -2.84
N VAL A 26 -5.55 16.20 -3.73
CA VAL A 26 -4.57 15.20 -4.14
C VAL A 26 -3.70 15.79 -5.25
N ILE A 27 -2.38 15.69 -5.09
CA ILE A 27 -1.37 16.20 -6.01
C ILE A 27 -0.45 15.08 -6.48
N ASP A 28 0.47 15.38 -7.40
CA ASP A 28 1.47 14.49 -7.95
C ASP A 28 0.88 13.26 -8.68
N TRP A 29 0.18 13.55 -9.77
CA TRP A 29 -0.44 12.58 -10.67
C TRP A 29 0.50 12.03 -11.75
N LEU A 30 1.82 12.16 -11.59
CA LEU A 30 2.80 11.75 -12.59
C LEU A 30 2.76 10.25 -12.91
N THR A 31 2.41 9.43 -11.92
CA THR A 31 2.29 7.97 -12.05
C THR A 31 0.87 7.51 -12.37
N ALA A 32 -0.05 8.46 -12.59
CA ALA A 32 -1.45 8.11 -12.80
C ALA A 32 -1.66 7.36 -14.11
N GLY A 33 -2.54 6.40 -14.07
CA GLY A 33 -2.88 5.57 -15.22
C GLY A 33 -4.20 4.83 -15.06
N ALA A 34 -4.66 4.20 -16.13
CA ALA A 34 -5.83 3.34 -16.09
C ALA A 34 -5.43 1.94 -15.61
N GLY A 35 -6.11 1.42 -14.59
CA GLY A 35 -5.81 0.11 -14.02
C GLY A 35 -6.89 -0.42 -13.09
N PRO A 36 -6.71 -1.62 -12.55
CA PRO A 36 -7.62 -2.15 -11.54
C PRO A 36 -7.47 -1.38 -10.22
N ALA A 37 -8.60 -1.17 -9.55
CA ALA A 37 -8.64 -0.47 -8.27
C ALA A 37 -7.76 -1.13 -7.20
N GLU A 38 -7.71 -2.46 -7.22
CA GLU A 38 -6.91 -3.28 -6.30
C GLU A 38 -5.41 -3.03 -6.43
N ALA A 39 -4.93 -2.70 -7.63
CA ALA A 39 -3.53 -2.33 -7.86
C ALA A 39 -3.18 -1.03 -7.15
N ASP A 40 -4.02 0.00 -7.29
CA ASP A 40 -3.82 1.30 -6.64
C ASP A 40 -3.92 1.20 -5.11
N VAL A 41 -4.92 0.46 -4.64
CA VAL A 41 -5.06 0.16 -3.20
C VAL A 41 -3.83 -0.59 -2.67
N ALA A 42 -3.36 -1.63 -3.36
CA ALA A 42 -2.17 -2.39 -2.95
C ALA A 42 -0.93 -1.50 -2.88
N ARG A 43 -0.73 -0.63 -3.87
CA ARG A 43 0.38 0.34 -3.89
C ARG A 43 0.28 1.32 -2.72
N THR A 44 -0.90 1.88 -2.47
CA THR A 44 -1.15 2.76 -1.31
C THR A 44 -0.87 2.05 0.02
N LEU A 45 -1.34 0.82 0.20
CA LEU A 45 -1.04 0.03 1.40
C LEU A 45 0.45 -0.22 1.57
N PHE A 46 1.16 -0.48 0.48
CA PHE A 46 2.62 -0.61 0.49
C PHE A 46 3.30 0.68 0.96
N LEU A 47 2.94 1.83 0.41
CA LEU A 47 3.51 3.13 0.76
C LEU A 47 3.24 3.50 2.23
N LEU A 48 2.04 3.20 2.75
CA LEU A 48 1.66 3.49 4.12
C LEU A 48 2.39 2.61 5.16
N LEU A 49 2.67 1.34 4.82
CA LEU A 49 3.27 0.35 5.74
C LEU A 49 4.71 -0.01 5.38
N GLY A 50 5.13 0.29 4.16
CA GLY A 50 6.27 -0.35 3.53
C GLY A 50 7.64 0.16 3.94
N SER A 51 7.78 1.43 4.30
CA SER A 51 9.08 1.95 4.70
C SER A 51 9.47 1.46 6.08
N ASP A 52 10.65 0.91 6.22
CA ASP A 52 11.20 0.52 7.51
C ASP A 52 11.33 1.76 8.41
N ILE A 53 11.03 1.57 9.69
CA ILE A 53 11.24 2.62 10.68
C ILE A 53 12.71 2.52 11.12
N PRO A 54 13.51 3.59 10.93
CA PRO A 54 14.92 3.54 11.27
C PRO A 54 15.18 3.04 12.68
N THR A 55 16.19 2.17 12.84
CA THR A 55 16.58 1.60 14.12
C THR A 55 17.13 2.64 15.09
N ALA A 56 17.52 3.82 14.59
CA ALA A 56 17.92 4.97 15.38
C ALA A 56 16.82 5.52 16.32
N TYR A 57 15.53 5.23 16.00
CA TYR A 57 14.44 5.62 16.89
C TYR A 57 14.33 4.67 18.09
N PRO A 58 14.10 5.20 19.31
CA PRO A 58 13.82 4.37 20.48
C PRO A 58 12.66 3.38 20.24
N PRO A 59 12.67 2.19 20.87
CA PRO A 59 11.67 1.16 20.64
C PRO A 59 10.22 1.65 20.84
N ILE A 60 9.99 2.51 21.84
CA ILE A 60 8.66 3.08 22.11
C ILE A 60 8.17 3.97 20.95
N GLN A 61 9.06 4.79 20.38
CA GLN A 61 8.71 5.64 19.23
C GLN A 61 8.43 4.77 17.99
N ARG A 62 9.20 3.73 17.76
CA ARG A 62 8.98 2.78 16.67
C ARG A 62 7.62 2.07 16.82
N ALA A 63 7.27 1.65 18.05
CA ALA A 63 5.98 1.05 18.33
C ALA A 63 4.82 2.03 18.08
N LEU A 64 4.97 3.28 18.50
CA LEU A 64 3.98 4.34 18.27
C LEU A 64 3.77 4.62 16.78
N ILE A 65 4.85 4.81 16.02
CA ILE A 65 4.80 5.02 14.56
C ILE A 65 4.12 3.84 13.87
N SER A 66 4.48 2.61 14.26
CA SER A 66 3.84 1.38 13.72
C SER A 66 2.34 1.32 14.04
N GLY A 67 1.95 1.74 15.24
CA GLY A 67 0.54 1.82 15.65
C GLY A 67 -0.24 2.84 14.83
N ILE A 68 0.31 4.03 14.65
CA ILE A 68 -0.29 5.10 13.83
C ILE A 68 -0.44 4.63 12.38
N ARG A 69 0.60 4.08 11.77
CA ARG A 69 0.56 3.55 10.41
C ARG A 69 -0.52 2.49 10.23
N ARG A 70 -0.61 1.52 11.14
CA ARG A 70 -1.64 0.47 11.09
C ARG A 70 -3.05 1.03 11.23
N ARG A 71 -3.26 1.97 12.17
CA ARG A 71 -4.57 2.63 12.34
C ARG A 71 -4.97 3.42 11.11
N PHE A 72 -4.04 4.19 10.54
CA PHE A 72 -4.27 4.98 9.32
C PHE A 72 -4.63 4.07 8.15
N THR A 73 -3.83 3.02 7.91
CA THR A 73 -4.06 2.04 6.85
C THR A 73 -5.41 1.32 7.00
N GLY A 74 -5.76 0.90 8.21
CA GLY A 74 -7.05 0.27 8.50
C GLY A 74 -8.23 1.22 8.24
N THR A 75 -8.07 2.50 8.59
CA THR A 75 -9.07 3.54 8.34
C THR A 75 -9.23 3.81 6.85
N TYR A 76 -8.13 3.97 6.13
CA TYR A 76 -8.12 4.13 4.67
C TYR A 76 -8.88 2.99 3.98
N LEU A 77 -8.50 1.74 4.24
CA LEU A 77 -9.10 0.58 3.60
C LEU A 77 -10.60 0.42 3.92
N ARG A 78 -10.99 0.73 5.16
CA ARG A 78 -12.39 0.70 5.59
C ARG A 78 -13.23 1.74 4.85
N HIS A 79 -12.72 2.97 4.70
CA HIS A 79 -13.43 4.03 3.98
C HIS A 79 -13.46 3.74 2.47
N TYR A 80 -12.35 3.28 1.91
CA TYR A 80 -12.29 2.89 0.51
C TYR A 80 -13.35 1.84 0.16
N ARG A 81 -13.46 0.77 0.98
CA ARG A 81 -14.45 -0.31 0.81
C ARG A 81 -15.91 0.14 0.95
N ARG A 82 -16.18 1.27 1.60
CA ARG A 82 -17.54 1.86 1.65
C ARG A 82 -17.91 2.55 0.34
N LEU A 83 -16.93 3.06 -0.38
CA LEU A 83 -17.13 3.78 -1.63
C LEU A 83 -17.07 2.85 -2.84
N ARG A 84 -16.28 1.78 -2.74
CA ARG A 84 -16.05 0.83 -3.82
C ARG A 84 -15.75 -0.55 -3.26
N SER A 85 -16.33 -1.59 -3.88
CA SER A 85 -15.95 -2.97 -3.59
C SER A 85 -14.50 -3.22 -3.97
N VAL A 86 -13.79 -3.95 -3.13
CA VAL A 86 -12.42 -4.41 -3.36
C VAL A 86 -12.41 -5.92 -3.23
N ASP A 87 -12.07 -6.60 -4.31
CA ASP A 87 -11.93 -8.05 -4.29
C ASP A 87 -10.71 -8.45 -3.45
N ALA A 88 -10.92 -9.28 -2.44
CA ALA A 88 -9.87 -9.63 -1.49
C ALA A 88 -8.76 -10.47 -2.12
N HIS A 89 -9.11 -11.37 -3.06
CA HIS A 89 -8.15 -12.21 -3.75
C HIS A 89 -7.31 -11.38 -4.75
N GLN A 90 -7.95 -10.50 -5.52
CA GLN A 90 -7.24 -9.59 -6.42
C GLN A 90 -6.32 -8.65 -5.63
N LEU A 91 -6.79 -8.08 -4.53
CA LEU A 91 -5.95 -7.24 -3.67
C LEU A 91 -4.73 -8.01 -3.15
N TYR A 92 -4.91 -9.26 -2.74
CA TYR A 92 -3.81 -10.12 -2.31
C TYR A 92 -2.77 -10.30 -3.43
N LEU A 93 -3.21 -10.65 -4.65
CA LEU A 93 -2.31 -10.82 -5.80
C LEU A 93 -1.55 -9.54 -6.13
N TRP A 94 -2.25 -8.40 -6.10
CA TRP A 94 -1.62 -7.10 -6.36
C TRP A 94 -0.61 -6.70 -5.27
N ARG A 95 -0.84 -7.07 -4.01
CA ARG A 95 0.16 -6.85 -2.94
C ARG A 95 1.45 -7.62 -3.20
N LEU A 96 1.37 -8.86 -3.65
CA LEU A 96 2.56 -9.63 -4.07
C LEU A 96 3.27 -8.98 -5.26
N LEU A 97 2.51 -8.56 -6.28
CA LEU A 97 3.08 -7.89 -7.45
C LEU A 97 3.78 -6.58 -7.09
N VAL A 98 3.20 -5.76 -6.21
CA VAL A 98 3.81 -4.51 -5.72
C VAL A 98 5.13 -4.80 -4.98
N LEU A 99 5.17 -5.82 -4.12
CA LEU A 99 6.39 -6.22 -3.43
C LEU A 99 7.46 -6.72 -4.41
N ALA A 100 7.08 -7.53 -5.40
CA ALA A 100 8.00 -8.03 -6.42
C ALA A 100 8.54 -6.90 -7.31
N ALA A 101 7.68 -5.95 -7.72
CA ALA A 101 8.09 -4.77 -8.46
C ALA A 101 9.09 -3.92 -7.65
N ARG A 102 8.84 -3.72 -6.35
CA ARG A 102 9.78 -2.99 -5.49
C ARG A 102 11.13 -3.69 -5.38
N MET A 103 11.14 -5.03 -5.33
CA MET A 103 12.40 -5.79 -5.35
C MET A 103 13.20 -5.59 -6.63
N SER A 104 12.52 -5.45 -7.78
CA SER A 104 13.20 -5.23 -9.07
C SER A 104 13.87 -3.86 -9.19
N GLU A 105 13.53 -2.91 -8.33
CA GLU A 105 14.19 -1.61 -8.24
C GLU A 105 15.63 -1.70 -7.66
N GLY A 106 16.00 -2.84 -7.10
CA GLY A 106 17.38 -3.15 -6.68
C GLY A 106 17.86 -2.36 -5.46
N ILE A 107 16.95 -1.90 -4.60
CA ILE A 107 17.31 -1.17 -3.37
C ILE A 107 17.78 -2.17 -2.31
N GLU A 108 19.09 -2.35 -2.22
CA GLU A 108 19.71 -3.37 -1.36
C GLU A 108 19.31 -3.22 0.12
N ALA A 109 19.17 -1.98 0.61
CA ALA A 109 18.76 -1.72 1.99
C ALA A 109 17.36 -2.26 2.35
N GLU A 110 16.47 -2.42 1.37
CA GLU A 110 15.10 -2.91 1.57
C GLU A 110 14.96 -4.41 1.30
N ARG A 111 15.96 -5.04 0.66
CA ARG A 111 15.88 -6.41 0.15
C ARG A 111 15.46 -7.44 1.21
N ALA A 112 16.11 -7.42 2.37
CA ALA A 112 15.81 -8.36 3.45
C ALA A 112 14.39 -8.19 3.99
N SER A 113 13.95 -6.95 4.19
CA SER A 113 12.61 -6.62 4.64
C SER A 113 11.54 -7.03 3.63
N LEU A 114 11.80 -6.81 2.33
CA LEU A 114 10.89 -7.19 1.24
C LEU A 114 10.72 -8.71 1.15
N LEU A 115 11.82 -9.49 1.28
CA LEU A 115 11.77 -10.96 1.28
C LEU A 115 10.90 -11.49 2.43
N VAL A 116 11.10 -10.99 3.65
CA VAL A 116 10.28 -11.38 4.82
C VAL A 116 8.79 -11.07 4.57
N ARG A 117 8.49 -9.96 3.92
CA ARG A 117 7.11 -9.56 3.61
C ARG A 117 6.50 -10.43 2.52
N ILE A 118 7.26 -10.77 1.48
CA ILE A 118 6.83 -11.69 0.42
C ILE A 118 6.53 -13.05 1.02
N ASP A 119 7.41 -13.61 1.85
CA ASP A 119 7.20 -14.89 2.52
C ASP A 119 5.95 -14.88 3.41
N ALA A 120 5.73 -13.79 4.15
CA ALA A 120 4.54 -13.62 4.97
C ALA A 120 3.24 -13.56 4.15
N GLU A 121 3.26 -12.93 2.97
CA GLU A 121 2.10 -12.93 2.07
C GLU A 121 1.89 -14.30 1.42
N LEU A 122 2.94 -14.98 0.97
CA LEU A 122 2.86 -16.33 0.40
C LEU A 122 2.35 -17.36 1.42
N GLY A 123 2.77 -17.25 2.68
CA GLY A 123 2.28 -18.11 3.77
C GLY A 123 0.77 -17.97 4.00
N ARG A 124 0.19 -16.80 3.73
CA ARG A 124 -1.27 -16.58 3.78
C ARG A 124 -2.02 -17.23 2.63
N ALA A 125 -1.38 -17.44 1.47
CA ALA A 125 -1.99 -18.10 0.31
C ALA A 125 -2.41 -19.54 0.62
N GLY A 126 -1.62 -20.26 1.41
CA GLY A 126 -1.93 -21.64 1.82
C GLY A 126 -3.21 -21.79 2.66
N THR A 127 -3.75 -20.69 3.17
CA THR A 127 -5.01 -20.71 3.95
C THR A 127 -6.27 -20.50 3.10
N TRP A 128 -6.13 -20.10 1.82
CA TRP A 128 -7.25 -19.84 0.91
C TRP A 128 -7.61 -21.06 0.02
N SER A 129 -6.77 -22.11 0.04
CA SER A 129 -6.96 -23.33 -0.79
C SER A 129 -7.58 -24.52 -0.01
N ARG A 130 -8.24 -24.25 1.15
CA ARG A 130 -8.98 -25.26 1.92
C ARG A 130 -10.43 -24.88 2.09
#